data_c9c6663c1f1e36b1a7922584fcb55751
#
_entry.id   c9c6663c1f1e36b1a7922584fcb55751
#
_cell.length_a   1.000
_cell.length_b   1.000
_cell.length_c   1.000
_cell.angle_alpha   90.00
_cell.angle_beta   90.00
_cell.angle_gamma   90.00
#
_symmetry.space_group_name_H-M   'P 1'
#
loop_
_entity.id
_entity.type
_entity.pdbx_description
1 polymer ?
#
loop_
_entity_poly.entity_id
_entity_poly.type
_entity_poly.pdbx_seq_one_letter_code
_entity_poly.pdbx_strand_id
1 'polypeptide(L)'
;KFTQLRNQYAEIDHEESAAIMNGHDEETVNAQLIKKALSVYDKSDKLFTKFITENFNNILGPWCFLTRISYETTPNAYPIWMNDYMYTNAVNQLPSWIEYIMSKATDSFKKNPQIKAFYADFQQAQKEMNGMVDPAGIADAAGTTHNSAVAPPTPAQMAGDSIPE
;
A
#
# COMPACT_ATOMS: atom_id res chain seq x y z
N LYS A 1 -6.03 -19.62 13.21
CA LYS A 1 -7.05 -18.61 12.87
C LYS A 1 -6.62 -17.78 11.64
N PHE A 2 -5.40 -17.21 11.60
CA PHE A 2 -4.93 -16.47 10.41
C PHE A 2 -4.90 -17.33 9.16
N THR A 3 -4.38 -18.54 9.23
CA THR A 3 -4.37 -19.49 8.10
C THR A 3 -5.79 -19.79 7.59
N GLN A 4 -6.76 -19.90 8.49
CA GLN A 4 -8.16 -20.14 8.13
C GLN A 4 -8.76 -18.95 7.36
N LEU A 5 -8.43 -17.70 7.75
CA LEU A 5 -8.88 -16.52 7.02
C LEU A 5 -8.24 -16.43 5.64
N ARG A 6 -6.95 -16.74 5.52
CA ARG A 6 -6.28 -16.80 4.21
C ARG A 6 -6.89 -17.83 3.27
N ASN A 7 -7.27 -19.00 3.79
CA ASN A 7 -7.91 -20.04 2.99
C ASN A 7 -9.27 -19.58 2.44
N GLN A 8 -9.97 -18.64 3.11
CA GLN A 8 -11.23 -18.10 2.61
C GLN A 8 -11.05 -17.32 1.30
N TYR A 9 -9.89 -16.69 1.05
CA TYR A 9 -9.63 -16.07 -0.26
C TYR A 9 -9.50 -17.10 -1.38
N ALA A 10 -8.91 -18.26 -1.11
CA ALA A 10 -8.87 -19.37 -2.08
C ALA A 10 -10.26 -19.98 -2.32
N GLU A 11 -11.11 -20.07 -1.27
CA GLU A 11 -12.50 -20.50 -1.43
C GLU A 11 -13.30 -19.53 -2.30
N ILE A 12 -13.10 -18.21 -2.13
CA ILE A 12 -13.73 -17.16 -2.95
C ILE A 12 -13.25 -17.24 -4.41
N ASP A 13 -11.98 -17.54 -4.64
CA ASP A 13 -11.39 -17.73 -5.97
C ASP A 13 -12.00 -18.96 -6.68
N HIS A 14 -12.18 -20.05 -5.97
CA HIS A 14 -12.87 -21.23 -6.50
C HIS A 14 -14.34 -20.95 -6.81
N GLU A 15 -15.03 -20.18 -5.98
CA GLU A 15 -16.42 -19.78 -6.19
C GLU A 15 -16.60 -18.91 -7.44
N GLU A 16 -15.67 -17.99 -7.68
CA GLU A 16 -15.61 -17.17 -8.90
C GLU A 16 -15.45 -18.05 -10.14
N SER A 17 -14.41 -18.87 -10.16
CA SER A 17 -14.12 -19.77 -11.28
C SER A 17 -15.30 -20.71 -11.59
N ALA A 18 -15.94 -21.27 -10.57
CA ALA A 18 -17.10 -22.13 -10.73
C ALA A 18 -18.31 -21.38 -11.32
N ALA A 19 -18.55 -20.14 -10.89
CA ALA A 19 -19.66 -19.31 -11.39
C ALA A 19 -19.47 -18.97 -12.87
N ILE A 20 -18.26 -18.59 -13.29
CA ILE A 20 -17.92 -18.28 -14.68
C ILE A 20 -18.05 -19.51 -15.57
N MET A 21 -17.56 -20.66 -15.12
CA MET A 21 -17.71 -21.93 -15.85
C MET A 21 -19.18 -22.34 -16.04
N ASN A 22 -20.07 -21.93 -15.14
CA ASN A 22 -21.51 -22.13 -15.25
C ASN A 22 -22.23 -21.05 -16.09
N GLY A 23 -21.48 -20.13 -16.72
CA GLY A 23 -22.02 -19.12 -17.64
C GLY A 23 -22.56 -17.87 -16.95
N HIS A 24 -22.23 -17.64 -15.69
CA HIS A 24 -22.57 -16.38 -15.04
C HIS A 24 -21.72 -15.22 -15.56
N ASP A 25 -22.26 -14.03 -15.53
CA ASP A 25 -21.57 -12.80 -15.93
C ASP A 25 -20.43 -12.46 -14.95
N GLU A 26 -19.23 -12.38 -15.48
CA GLU A 26 -17.99 -12.18 -14.69
C GLU A 26 -18.04 -10.91 -13.85
N GLU A 27 -18.46 -9.77 -14.41
CA GLU A 27 -18.52 -8.49 -13.71
C GLU A 27 -19.45 -8.55 -12.51
N THR A 28 -20.62 -9.15 -12.70
CA THR A 28 -21.62 -9.33 -11.63
C THR A 28 -21.10 -10.25 -10.52
N VAL A 29 -20.47 -11.37 -10.89
CA VAL A 29 -19.87 -12.33 -9.94
C VAL A 29 -18.78 -11.65 -9.14
N ASN A 30 -17.83 -10.98 -9.80
CA ASN A 30 -16.71 -10.30 -9.15
C ASN A 30 -17.18 -9.21 -8.19
N ALA A 31 -18.17 -8.40 -8.57
CA ALA A 31 -18.74 -7.38 -7.70
C ALA A 31 -19.36 -7.94 -6.41
N GLN A 32 -19.94 -9.13 -6.47
CA GLN A 32 -20.50 -9.81 -5.29
C GLN A 32 -19.38 -10.43 -4.41
N LEU A 33 -18.42 -11.10 -5.03
CA LEU A 33 -17.36 -11.79 -4.33
C LEU A 33 -16.33 -10.85 -3.69
N ILE A 34 -16.09 -9.66 -4.26
CA ILE A 34 -15.30 -8.61 -3.62
C ILE A 34 -15.89 -8.19 -2.28
N LYS A 35 -17.23 -8.09 -2.16
CA LYS A 35 -17.86 -7.80 -0.86
C LYS A 35 -17.59 -8.89 0.17
N LYS A 36 -17.55 -10.15 -0.27
CA LYS A 36 -17.21 -11.30 0.57
C LYS A 36 -15.73 -11.24 0.99
N ALA A 37 -14.84 -10.92 0.05
CA ALA A 37 -13.40 -10.74 0.32
C ALA A 37 -13.14 -9.60 1.31
N LEU A 38 -13.82 -8.46 1.19
CA LEU A 38 -13.74 -7.35 2.16
C LEU A 38 -14.19 -7.77 3.56
N SER A 39 -15.24 -8.60 3.66
CA SER A 39 -15.66 -9.14 4.96
C SER A 39 -14.59 -10.04 5.58
N VAL A 40 -13.84 -10.77 4.78
CA VAL A 40 -12.68 -11.56 5.26
C VAL A 40 -11.56 -10.64 5.72
N TYR A 41 -11.28 -9.57 4.97
CA TYR A 41 -10.31 -8.55 5.34
C TYR A 41 -10.65 -7.92 6.71
N ASP A 42 -11.88 -7.49 6.91
CA ASP A 42 -12.34 -6.89 8.19
C ASP A 42 -12.19 -7.85 9.37
N LYS A 43 -12.45 -9.14 9.17
CA LYS A 43 -12.23 -10.17 10.20
C LYS A 43 -10.74 -10.32 10.51
N SER A 44 -9.91 -10.29 9.50
CA SER A 44 -8.46 -10.35 9.63
C SER A 44 -7.92 -9.11 10.37
N ASP A 45 -8.39 -7.92 9.99
CA ASP A 45 -8.05 -6.66 10.65
C ASP A 45 -8.33 -6.71 12.16
N LYS A 46 -9.55 -7.09 12.52
CA LYS A 46 -9.96 -7.23 13.92
C LYS A 46 -9.12 -8.24 14.69
N LEU A 47 -8.76 -9.36 14.03
CA LEU A 47 -7.96 -10.41 14.65
C LEU A 47 -6.51 -9.95 14.88
N PHE A 48 -5.88 -9.29 13.91
CA PHE A 48 -4.55 -8.70 14.06
C PHE A 48 -4.53 -7.63 15.14
N THR A 49 -5.46 -6.70 15.07
CA THR A 49 -5.60 -5.60 16.04
C THR A 49 -5.72 -6.15 17.47
N LYS A 50 -6.62 -7.10 17.68
CA LYS A 50 -6.81 -7.74 19.00
C LYS A 50 -5.54 -8.43 19.48
N PHE A 51 -4.92 -9.26 18.63
CA PHE A 51 -3.72 -9.99 19.01
C PHE A 51 -2.56 -9.06 19.37
N ILE A 52 -2.32 -8.00 18.59
CA ILE A 52 -1.25 -7.04 18.83
C ILE A 52 -1.49 -6.28 20.14
N THR A 53 -2.72 -5.80 20.38
CA THR A 53 -3.04 -5.02 21.57
C THR A 53 -2.95 -5.86 22.87
N GLU A 54 -3.31 -7.14 22.81
CA GLU A 54 -3.15 -8.09 23.92
C GLU A 54 -1.69 -8.45 24.18
N ASN A 55 -0.77 -8.19 23.24
CA ASN A 55 0.63 -8.58 23.28
C ASN A 55 1.62 -7.40 23.24
N PHE A 56 1.21 -6.19 23.55
CA PHE A 56 2.09 -5.01 23.51
C PHE A 56 3.34 -5.13 24.39
N ASN A 57 3.28 -5.90 25.48
CA ASN A 57 4.35 -6.01 26.46
C ASN A 57 5.26 -7.22 26.25
N ASN A 58 5.12 -7.94 25.14
CA ASN A 58 5.99 -9.08 24.79
C ASN A 58 6.39 -9.02 23.31
N ILE A 59 7.29 -9.91 22.90
CA ILE A 59 7.84 -9.91 21.54
C ILE A 59 6.82 -10.21 20.44
N LEU A 60 5.71 -10.85 20.77
CA LEU A 60 4.71 -11.27 19.79
C LEU A 60 3.93 -10.08 19.21
N GLY A 61 3.68 -9.03 20.00
CA GLY A 61 3.02 -7.81 19.53
C GLY A 61 3.80 -7.10 18.43
N PRO A 62 5.05 -6.67 18.69
CA PRO A 62 5.91 -6.07 17.67
C PRO A 62 6.11 -6.95 16.44
N TRP A 63 6.35 -8.24 16.63
CA TRP A 63 6.51 -9.18 15.52
C TRP A 63 5.25 -9.27 14.66
N CYS A 64 4.07 -9.42 15.27
CA CYS A 64 2.80 -9.53 14.55
C CYS A 64 2.45 -8.23 13.81
N PHE A 65 2.74 -7.07 14.41
CA PHE A 65 2.55 -5.75 13.79
C PHE A 65 3.36 -5.62 12.50
N LEU A 66 4.66 -5.89 12.53
CA LEU A 66 5.53 -5.80 11.37
C LEU A 66 5.19 -6.87 10.32
N THR A 67 4.82 -8.08 10.76
CA THR A 67 4.40 -9.16 9.86
C THR A 67 3.14 -8.78 9.08
N ARG A 68 2.15 -8.16 9.72
CA ARG A 68 0.96 -7.68 9.03
C ARG A 68 1.31 -6.65 7.96
N ILE A 69 2.11 -5.65 8.30
CA ILE A 69 2.52 -4.60 7.37
C ILE A 69 3.22 -5.20 6.16
N SER A 70 4.21 -6.06 6.39
CA SER A 70 4.92 -6.77 5.34
C SER A 70 3.99 -7.58 4.44
N TYR A 71 3.02 -8.29 5.04
CA TYR A 71 2.06 -9.10 4.29
C TYR A 71 1.14 -8.24 3.41
N GLU A 72 0.57 -7.16 3.94
CA GLU A 72 -0.39 -6.32 3.22
C GLU A 72 0.28 -5.42 2.16
N THR A 73 1.57 -5.16 2.30
CA THR A 73 2.36 -4.42 1.29
C THR A 73 3.04 -5.33 0.26
N THR A 74 2.85 -6.66 0.35
CA THR A 74 3.39 -7.60 -0.62
C THR A 74 2.50 -7.62 -1.87
N PRO A 75 3.03 -7.32 -3.07
CA PRO A 75 2.29 -7.47 -4.31
C PRO A 75 1.83 -8.93 -4.51
N ASN A 76 0.65 -9.09 -5.13
CA ASN A 76 0.07 -10.41 -5.43
C ASN A 76 -0.21 -11.29 -4.18
N ALA A 77 -0.57 -10.65 -3.06
CA ALA A 77 -0.97 -11.37 -1.85
C ALA A 77 -2.37 -12.02 -1.95
N TYR A 78 -3.16 -11.64 -2.93
CA TYR A 78 -4.54 -12.08 -3.18
C TYR A 78 -4.65 -12.81 -4.54
N PRO A 79 -5.74 -13.57 -4.79
CA PRO A 79 -6.05 -14.12 -6.11
C PRO A 79 -6.06 -13.03 -7.20
N ILE A 80 -5.63 -13.41 -8.42
CA ILE A 80 -5.30 -12.45 -9.49
C ILE A 80 -6.44 -11.48 -9.79
N TRP A 81 -7.68 -11.98 -9.94
CA TRP A 81 -8.84 -11.16 -10.33
C TRP A 81 -9.25 -10.13 -9.29
N MET A 82 -8.98 -10.38 -8.00
CA MET A 82 -9.31 -9.45 -6.91
C MET A 82 -8.07 -8.68 -6.39
N ASN A 83 -6.86 -9.02 -6.86
CA ASN A 83 -5.62 -8.55 -6.25
C ASN A 83 -5.52 -7.02 -6.21
N ASP A 84 -5.73 -6.35 -7.32
CA ASP A 84 -5.57 -4.89 -7.40
C ASP A 84 -6.55 -4.17 -6.48
N TYR A 85 -7.79 -4.67 -6.40
CA TYR A 85 -8.81 -4.10 -5.53
C TYR A 85 -8.45 -4.30 -4.05
N MET A 86 -8.10 -5.53 -3.67
CA MET A 86 -7.79 -5.87 -2.28
C MET A 86 -6.49 -5.24 -1.80
N TYR A 87 -5.46 -5.22 -2.67
CA TYR A 87 -4.20 -4.54 -2.39
C TYR A 87 -4.39 -3.03 -2.18
N THR A 88 -5.12 -2.37 -3.06
CA THR A 88 -5.44 -0.94 -2.94
C THR A 88 -6.22 -0.66 -1.66
N ASN A 89 -7.20 -1.49 -1.33
CA ASN A 89 -7.96 -1.37 -0.07
C ASN A 89 -7.03 -1.50 1.15
N ALA A 90 -6.15 -2.49 1.17
CA ALA A 90 -5.21 -2.71 2.27
C ALA A 90 -4.24 -1.53 2.43
N VAL A 91 -3.62 -1.09 1.35
CA VAL A 91 -2.66 0.03 1.35
C VAL A 91 -3.32 1.34 1.80
N ASN A 92 -4.56 1.59 1.40
CA ASN A 92 -5.29 2.79 1.81
C ASN A 92 -5.70 2.77 3.30
N GLN A 93 -5.98 1.60 3.87
CA GLN A 93 -6.37 1.49 5.28
C GLN A 93 -5.18 1.40 6.24
N LEU A 94 -4.05 0.89 5.76
CA LEU A 94 -2.88 0.60 6.58
C LEU A 94 -2.33 1.81 7.36
N PRO A 95 -2.23 3.04 6.79
CA PRO A 95 -1.73 4.20 7.51
C PRO A 95 -2.58 4.54 8.74
N SER A 96 -3.89 4.58 8.59
CA SER A 96 -4.82 4.85 9.70
C SER A 96 -4.76 3.77 10.77
N TRP A 97 -4.60 2.51 10.37
CA TRP A 97 -4.45 1.40 11.29
C TRP A 97 -3.12 1.47 12.07
N ILE A 98 -2.01 1.82 11.40
CA ILE A 98 -0.70 2.01 12.05
C ILE A 98 -0.83 3.08 13.15
N GLU A 99 -1.40 4.23 12.81
CA GLU A 99 -1.61 5.32 13.78
C GLU A 99 -2.51 4.89 14.94
N TYR A 100 -3.57 4.14 14.66
CA TYR A 100 -4.44 3.59 15.70
C TYR A 100 -3.67 2.70 16.68
N ILE A 101 -2.89 1.73 16.17
CA ILE A 101 -2.07 0.84 17.01
C ILE A 101 -1.05 1.65 17.82
N MET A 102 -0.34 2.57 17.20
CA MET A 102 0.67 3.40 17.86
C MET A 102 0.06 4.31 18.94
N SER A 103 -1.16 4.80 18.74
CA SER A 103 -1.88 5.58 19.76
C SER A 103 -2.23 4.79 21.02
N LYS A 104 -2.45 3.49 20.89
CA LYS A 104 -2.79 2.57 22.00
C LYS A 104 -1.57 1.87 22.60
N ALA A 105 -0.45 1.87 21.88
CA ALA A 105 0.73 1.11 22.23
C ALA A 105 1.37 1.56 23.54
N THR A 106 1.83 0.59 24.31
CA THR A 106 2.61 0.81 25.54
C THR A 106 4.00 1.35 25.23
N ASP A 107 4.65 1.93 26.24
CA ASP A 107 6.04 2.40 26.12
C ASP A 107 6.98 1.26 25.75
N SER A 108 6.75 0.05 26.25
CA SER A 108 7.54 -1.14 25.91
C SER A 108 7.48 -1.45 24.43
N PHE A 109 6.27 -1.41 23.83
CA PHE A 109 6.07 -1.61 22.40
C PHE A 109 6.78 -0.53 21.57
N LYS A 110 6.59 0.75 21.93
CA LYS A 110 7.18 1.92 21.23
C LYS A 110 8.71 1.94 21.31
N LYS A 111 9.29 1.43 22.41
CA LYS A 111 10.77 1.33 22.61
C LYS A 111 11.39 0.15 21.90
N ASN A 112 10.62 -0.80 21.36
CA ASN A 112 11.18 -1.88 20.56
C ASN A 112 11.94 -1.29 19.37
N PRO A 113 13.22 -1.67 19.14
CA PRO A 113 14.09 -1.06 18.13
C PRO A 113 13.51 -1.11 16.70
N GLN A 114 12.88 -2.24 16.35
CA GLN A 114 12.27 -2.44 15.02
C GLN A 114 11.02 -1.57 14.84
N ILE A 115 10.17 -1.47 15.87
CA ILE A 115 9.00 -0.60 15.85
C ILE A 115 9.41 0.86 15.74
N LYS A 116 10.41 1.28 16.54
CA LYS A 116 10.91 2.65 16.53
C LYS A 116 11.46 3.05 15.16
N ALA A 117 12.28 2.19 14.55
CA ALA A 117 12.83 2.44 13.21
C ALA A 117 11.71 2.52 12.17
N PHE A 118 10.85 1.51 12.10
CA PHE A 118 9.71 1.49 11.18
C PHE A 118 8.82 2.73 11.30
N TYR A 119 8.46 3.11 12.53
CA TYR A 119 7.54 4.24 12.73
C TYR A 119 8.19 5.60 12.37
N ALA A 120 9.49 5.74 12.56
CA ALA A 120 10.22 6.93 12.11
C ALA A 120 10.20 7.06 10.58
N ASP A 121 10.47 5.97 9.86
CA ASP A 121 10.42 5.92 8.39
C ASP A 121 8.99 6.18 7.87
N PHE A 122 8.00 5.59 8.51
CA PHE A 122 6.60 5.80 8.19
C PHE A 122 6.17 7.26 8.35
N GLN A 123 6.54 7.90 9.46
CA GLN A 123 6.26 9.33 9.68
C GLN A 123 6.96 10.24 8.67
N GLN A 124 8.18 9.90 8.29
CA GLN A 124 8.92 10.65 7.27
C GLN A 124 8.23 10.55 5.92
N ALA A 125 7.85 9.34 5.49
CA ALA A 125 7.12 9.13 4.24
C ALA A 125 5.77 9.90 4.21
N GLN A 126 5.04 9.92 5.32
CA GLN A 126 3.80 10.72 5.42
C GLN A 126 4.03 12.22 5.27
N LYS A 127 5.10 12.76 5.85
CA LYS A 127 5.44 14.18 5.70
C LYS A 127 5.78 14.53 4.25
N GLU A 128 6.53 13.68 3.58
CA GLU A 128 6.90 13.86 2.18
C GLU A 128 5.66 13.83 1.28
N MET A 129 4.74 12.90 1.50
CA MET A 129 3.48 12.83 0.76
C MET A 129 2.61 14.07 0.99
N ASN A 130 2.48 14.54 2.23
CA ASN A 130 1.71 15.73 2.56
C ASN A 130 2.34 17.00 2.00
N GLY A 131 3.67 17.11 1.99
CA GLY A 131 4.41 18.23 1.38
C GLY A 131 4.29 18.28 -0.15
N MET A 132 4.08 17.13 -0.81
CA MET A 132 3.84 17.06 -2.26
C MET A 132 2.42 17.51 -2.65
N VAL A 133 1.48 17.53 -1.71
CA VAL A 133 0.06 17.90 -1.94
C VAL A 133 -0.22 19.34 -1.50
N ASP A 134 0.74 20.04 -0.89
CA ASP A 134 0.56 21.41 -0.43
C ASP A 134 0.57 22.39 -1.63
N PRO A 135 -0.60 23.00 -2.00
CA PRO A 135 -0.66 23.95 -3.10
C PRO A 135 0.16 25.22 -2.83
N ALA A 136 0.56 25.50 -1.59
CA ALA A 136 1.44 26.62 -1.26
C ALA A 136 2.88 26.40 -1.78
N GLY A 137 3.35 25.15 -1.94
CA GLY A 137 4.64 24.82 -2.54
C GLY A 137 4.72 25.09 -4.03
N ILE A 138 3.58 25.20 -4.73
CA ILE A 138 3.53 25.49 -6.18
C ILE A 138 3.68 27.01 -6.44
N ALA A 139 3.33 27.84 -5.47
CA ALA A 139 3.42 29.32 -5.63
C ALA A 139 4.85 29.85 -5.48
N ASP A 140 5.72 29.20 -4.69
CA ASP A 140 7.12 29.64 -4.51
C ASP A 140 8.06 29.15 -5.63
N ALA A 141 7.66 28.15 -6.43
CA ALA A 141 8.43 27.69 -7.58
C ALA A 141 8.36 28.63 -8.81
N ALA A 142 7.50 29.65 -8.79
CA ALA A 142 7.36 30.62 -9.86
C ALA A 142 8.34 31.82 -9.75
N GLY A 143 9.19 31.85 -8.74
CA GLY A 143 10.02 33.01 -8.38
C GLY A 143 11.53 32.90 -8.56
N THR A 144 12.09 31.78 -9.02
CA THR A 144 13.53 31.65 -9.32
C THR A 144 13.77 31.04 -10.69
N THR A 145 13.88 31.95 -11.66
CA THR A 145 14.46 31.66 -12.98
C THR A 145 15.92 31.26 -12.84
N HIS A 146 16.24 29.98 -12.87
CA HIS A 146 17.46 29.49 -13.46
C HIS A 146 17.11 28.43 -14.52
N ASN A 147 16.83 29.02 -15.68
CA ASN A 147 16.67 28.33 -16.92
C ASN A 147 18.02 27.82 -17.39
N SER A 148 18.21 26.53 -17.48
CA SER A 148 19.17 25.88 -18.37
C SER A 148 18.54 24.60 -18.89
N ALA A 149 17.35 24.74 -19.47
CA ALA A 149 16.87 23.77 -20.44
C ALA A 149 17.52 24.14 -21.76
N VAL A 150 18.58 23.43 -22.14
CA VAL A 150 19.12 23.46 -23.49
C VAL A 150 18.01 22.97 -24.44
N ALA A 151 17.49 23.88 -25.24
CA ALA A 151 16.52 23.53 -26.26
C ALA A 151 17.17 22.53 -27.27
N PRO A 152 16.41 21.57 -27.78
CA PRO A 152 16.93 20.64 -28.77
C PRO A 152 17.37 21.42 -30.02
N PRO A 153 18.50 21.05 -30.66
CA PRO A 153 19.05 21.78 -31.82
C PRO A 153 18.04 21.79 -32.98
N THR A 154 17.89 22.94 -33.58
CA THR A 154 17.02 23.11 -34.75
C THR A 154 17.61 22.40 -35.99
N PRO A 155 16.81 22.03 -36.98
CA PRO A 155 17.29 21.37 -38.21
C PRO A 155 18.38 22.16 -38.95
N ALA A 156 18.46 23.48 -38.80
CA ALA A 156 19.50 24.33 -39.37
C ALA A 156 20.87 24.18 -38.68
N GLN A 157 20.90 23.77 -37.41
CA GLN A 157 22.14 23.52 -36.67
C GLN A 157 22.77 22.15 -36.96
N MET A 158 21.98 21.22 -37.51
CA MET A 158 22.46 19.89 -37.91
C MET A 158 23.02 19.86 -39.34
N ALA A 159 22.88 20.94 -40.13
CA ALA A 159 23.31 20.99 -41.55
C ALA A 159 24.70 21.59 -41.77
N GLY A 160 25.44 21.87 -40.69
CA GLY A 160 26.68 22.67 -40.75
C GLY A 160 27.98 21.95 -40.44
N ASP A 161 28.17 20.69 -40.86
CA ASP A 161 29.51 20.09 -40.91
C ASP A 161 29.68 19.35 -42.24
N SER A 162 30.03 20.14 -43.25
CA SER A 162 30.61 19.61 -44.50
C SER A 162 32.07 19.30 -44.23
N ILE A 163 32.46 18.08 -44.48
CA ILE A 163 33.83 17.58 -44.43
C ILE A 163 34.61 18.25 -45.58
N PRO A 164 35.79 18.87 -45.32
CA PRO A 164 36.69 19.23 -46.40
C PRO A 164 37.48 18.01 -46.94
N GLU A 165 37.60 17.93 -48.24
CA GLU A 165 38.44 16.97 -48.93
C GLU A 165 39.92 17.05 -48.54
#